data_2007f3c63fcef00cc014d37c24756364
#
_entry.id   2007f3c63fcef00cc014d37c24756364
#
_cell.length_a   1.000
_cell.length_b   1.000
_cell.length_c   1.000
_cell.angle_alpha   90.00
_cell.angle_beta   90.00
_cell.angle_gamma   90.00
#
_symmetry.space_group_name_H-M   'P 1'
#
loop_
_entity.id
_entity.type
_entity.pdbx_description
1 polymer ?
#
loop_
_entity_poly.entity_id
_entity_poly.type
_entity_poly.pdbx_seq_one_letter_code
_entity_poly.pdbx_strand_id
1 'polypeptide(L)'
;MEKLVINGGKKLKGEVSIFGSKNVALKALVAACLTDEEVIVENVPLISDFLIMADIIEELGGRVEIKDHAISIRVEFFKKNKISLDKAAEIRTSFMFLAPLLAREGKAIIPNPGGCRIGARPIDRIVDGLKSMGVDIDYVSEDGYFH
;
A
#
# COMPACT_ATOMS: atom_id res chain seq x y z
N MET A 1 21.94 1.15 -20.01
CA MET A 1 21.44 -0.21 -19.71
C MET A 1 22.30 -0.74 -18.58
N GLU A 2 21.73 -0.97 -17.41
CA GLU A 2 22.47 -1.56 -16.29
C GLU A 2 22.75 -3.03 -16.55
N LYS A 3 23.94 -3.49 -16.17
CA LYS A 3 24.39 -4.85 -16.43
C LYS A 3 24.91 -5.47 -15.12
N LEU A 4 24.31 -6.59 -14.72
CA LEU A 4 24.82 -7.41 -13.63
C LEU A 4 25.81 -8.45 -14.18
N VAL A 5 27.02 -8.48 -13.63
CA VAL A 5 28.04 -9.47 -13.94
C VAL A 5 28.32 -10.31 -12.71
N ILE A 6 28.05 -11.61 -12.79
CA ILE A 6 28.22 -12.54 -11.68
C ILE A 6 29.35 -13.52 -12.03
N ASN A 7 30.42 -13.53 -11.23
CA ASN A 7 31.49 -14.51 -11.29
C ASN A 7 31.28 -15.54 -10.17
N GLY A 8 30.82 -16.73 -10.54
CA GLY A 8 30.53 -17.83 -9.63
C GLY A 8 31.78 -18.65 -9.25
N GLY A 9 31.56 -19.83 -8.69
CA GLY A 9 32.61 -20.82 -8.40
C GLY A 9 33.23 -20.72 -6.99
N LYS A 10 32.86 -19.72 -6.18
CA LYS A 10 33.30 -19.59 -4.79
C LYS A 10 32.26 -20.16 -3.83
N LYS A 11 32.70 -20.98 -2.86
CA LYS A 11 31.83 -21.44 -1.76
C LYS A 11 31.50 -20.26 -0.86
N LEU A 12 30.21 -19.99 -0.70
CA LEU A 12 29.73 -18.94 0.19
C LEU A 12 29.77 -19.43 1.65
N LYS A 13 30.22 -18.56 2.56
CA LYS A 13 30.22 -18.77 4.01
C LYS A 13 30.04 -17.42 4.68
N GLY A 14 29.05 -17.31 5.57
CA GLY A 14 28.74 -16.10 6.31
C GLY A 14 27.32 -16.11 6.83
N GLU A 15 26.93 -15.02 7.48
CA GLU A 15 25.58 -14.76 7.98
C GLU A 15 24.98 -13.57 7.25
N VAL A 16 23.69 -13.63 6.97
CA VAL A 16 22.93 -12.56 6.33
C VAL A 16 21.69 -12.29 7.16
N SER A 17 21.53 -11.05 7.63
CA SER A 17 20.29 -10.62 8.24
C SER A 17 19.25 -10.37 7.17
N ILE A 18 18.05 -10.92 7.36
CA ILE A 18 16.93 -10.75 6.42
C ILE A 18 15.98 -9.68 6.93
N PHE A 19 15.58 -8.79 6.05
CA PHE A 19 14.51 -7.82 6.31
C PHE A 19 13.13 -8.48 6.26
N GLY A 20 12.14 -7.81 6.84
CA GLY A 20 10.75 -8.22 6.77
C GLY A 20 10.23 -8.35 5.34
N SER A 21 9.20 -9.15 5.18
CA SER A 21 8.59 -9.39 3.87
C SER A 21 7.95 -8.13 3.30
N LYS A 22 8.25 -7.78 2.05
CA LYS A 22 7.61 -6.69 1.29
C LYS A 22 6.08 -6.74 1.43
N ASN A 23 5.49 -7.89 1.12
CA ASN A 23 4.03 -8.01 1.08
C ASN A 23 3.37 -7.92 2.45
N VAL A 24 4.08 -8.30 3.50
CA VAL A 24 3.60 -8.12 4.89
C VAL A 24 3.69 -6.66 5.28
N ALA A 25 4.83 -6.01 5.04
CA ALA A 25 5.04 -4.60 5.37
C ALA A 25 3.97 -3.70 4.73
N LEU A 26 3.70 -3.86 3.41
CA LEU A 26 2.68 -3.06 2.71
C LEU A 26 1.28 -3.23 3.31
N LYS A 27 0.93 -4.43 3.79
CA LYS A 27 -0.35 -4.68 4.45
C LYS A 27 -0.39 -4.13 5.87
N ALA A 28 0.74 -4.19 6.59
CA ALA A 28 0.86 -3.61 7.92
C ALA A 28 0.66 -2.09 7.91
N LEU A 29 1.18 -1.38 6.88
CA LEU A 29 0.94 0.05 6.69
C LEU A 29 -0.57 0.36 6.57
N VAL A 30 -1.28 -0.42 5.76
CA VAL A 30 -2.74 -0.25 5.60
C VAL A 30 -3.49 -0.57 6.88
N ALA A 31 -3.10 -1.64 7.57
CA ALA A 31 -3.71 -2.03 8.85
C ALA A 31 -3.50 -0.98 9.94
N ALA A 32 -2.33 -0.33 9.97
CA ALA A 32 -2.04 0.79 10.87
C ALA A 32 -3.01 1.97 10.70
N CYS A 33 -3.61 2.12 9.51
CA CYS A 33 -4.59 3.17 9.24
C CYS A 33 -6.01 2.87 9.78
N LEU A 34 -6.24 1.68 10.36
CA LEU A 34 -7.54 1.31 10.94
C LEU A 34 -7.76 1.87 12.35
N THR A 35 -6.72 2.40 12.99
CA THR A 35 -6.78 3.04 14.32
C THR A 35 -6.34 4.50 14.23
N ASP A 36 -6.71 5.30 15.21
CA ASP A 36 -6.24 6.67 15.43
C ASP A 36 -5.01 6.74 16.34
N GLU A 37 -4.64 5.62 16.96
CA GLU A 37 -3.44 5.51 17.76
C GLU A 37 -2.18 5.42 16.91
N GLU A 38 -1.03 5.68 17.52
CA GLU A 38 0.27 5.46 16.87
C GLU A 38 0.58 3.97 16.79
N VAL A 39 0.94 3.53 15.58
CA VAL A 39 1.37 2.16 15.31
C VAL A 39 2.82 2.16 14.83
N ILE A 40 3.65 1.39 15.50
CA ILE A 40 5.05 1.19 15.11
C ILE A 40 5.20 -0.17 14.45
N VAL A 41 5.77 -0.18 13.24
CA VAL A 41 6.09 -1.42 12.51
C VAL A 41 7.60 -1.49 12.33
N GLU A 42 8.21 -2.51 12.90
CA GLU A 42 9.65 -2.73 12.88
C GLU A 42 10.07 -3.72 11.77
N ASN A 43 11.36 -3.74 11.47
CA ASN A 43 11.98 -4.61 10.47
C ASN A 43 11.34 -4.47 9.08
N VAL A 44 11.02 -3.24 8.68
CA VAL A 44 10.42 -2.96 7.37
C VAL A 44 11.48 -2.85 6.27
N PRO A 45 11.20 -3.35 5.05
CA PRO A 45 12.09 -3.17 3.92
C PRO A 45 11.89 -1.76 3.33
N LEU A 46 12.94 -0.94 3.28
CA LEU A 46 12.92 0.41 2.71
C LEU A 46 13.04 0.34 1.17
N ILE A 47 12.03 -0.15 0.52
CA ILE A 47 11.91 -0.27 -0.94
C ILE A 47 10.93 0.78 -1.49
N SER A 48 11.00 1.07 -2.80
CA SER A 48 10.15 2.09 -3.42
C SER A 48 8.66 1.91 -3.15
N ASP A 49 8.15 0.69 -3.30
CA ASP A 49 6.75 0.37 -3.04
C ASP A 49 6.32 0.75 -1.60
N PHE A 50 7.20 0.53 -0.62
CA PHE A 50 6.94 0.86 0.78
C PHE A 50 6.87 2.38 0.98
N LEU A 51 7.79 3.12 0.37
CA LEU A 51 7.83 4.59 0.45
C LEU A 51 6.59 5.21 -0.23
N ILE A 52 6.18 4.70 -1.39
CA ILE A 52 4.96 5.15 -2.07
C ILE A 52 3.71 4.95 -1.18
N MET A 53 3.62 3.82 -0.48
CA MET A 53 2.51 3.59 0.45
C MET A 53 2.54 4.55 1.65
N ALA A 54 3.73 4.85 2.17
CA ALA A 54 3.91 5.87 3.22
C ALA A 54 3.45 7.26 2.74
N ASP A 55 3.84 7.65 1.52
CA ASP A 55 3.42 8.91 0.89
C ASP A 55 1.90 8.98 0.67
N ILE A 56 1.23 7.86 0.40
CA ILE A 56 -0.23 7.81 0.30
C ILE A 56 -0.87 8.06 1.68
N ILE A 57 -0.30 7.51 2.76
CA ILE A 57 -0.79 7.75 4.12
C ILE A 57 -0.70 9.25 4.46
N GLU A 58 0.41 9.91 4.12
CA GLU A 58 0.58 11.34 4.34
C GLU A 58 -0.40 12.17 3.48
N GLU A 59 -0.62 11.78 2.22
CA GLU A 59 -1.60 12.42 1.36
C GLU A 59 -3.03 12.35 1.95
N LEU A 60 -3.36 11.21 2.55
CA LEU A 60 -4.65 11.01 3.21
C LEU A 60 -4.77 11.77 4.55
N GLY A 61 -3.68 12.36 5.04
CA GLY A 61 -3.63 13.19 6.23
C GLY A 61 -3.01 12.55 7.45
N GLY A 62 -2.44 11.35 7.31
CA GLY A 62 -1.66 10.69 8.35
C GLY A 62 -0.29 11.34 8.56
N ARG A 63 0.34 11.00 9.66
CA ARG A 63 1.74 11.30 9.95
C ARG A 63 2.55 10.03 9.85
N VAL A 64 3.70 10.12 9.18
CA VAL A 64 4.62 9.00 9.00
C VAL A 64 6.02 9.44 9.40
N GLU A 65 6.68 8.65 10.23
CA GLU A 65 8.09 8.84 10.59
C GLU A 65 8.84 7.54 10.34
N ILE A 66 9.91 7.61 9.54
CA ILE A 66 10.76 6.47 9.23
C ILE A 66 12.11 6.68 9.89
N LYS A 67 12.52 5.72 10.71
CA LYS A 67 13.83 5.70 11.33
C LYS A 67 14.45 4.32 11.20
N ASP A 68 15.60 4.24 10.56
CA ASP A 68 16.25 2.97 10.22
C ASP A 68 15.28 2.04 9.48
N HIS A 69 14.97 0.87 10.01
CA HIS A 69 14.02 -0.09 9.48
C HIS A 69 12.73 -0.18 10.31
N ALA A 70 12.35 0.90 10.97
CA ALA A 70 11.08 1.04 11.66
C ALA A 70 10.29 2.22 11.08
N ILE A 71 8.97 2.10 11.09
CA ILE A 71 8.04 3.17 10.69
C ILE A 71 7.02 3.37 11.80
N SER A 72 6.83 4.63 12.21
CA SER A 72 5.72 5.06 13.05
C SER A 72 4.65 5.69 12.16
N ILE A 73 3.41 5.31 12.36
CA ILE A 73 2.24 5.75 11.60
C ILE A 73 1.16 6.19 12.58
N ARG A 74 0.61 7.38 12.37
CA ARG A 74 -0.56 7.86 13.11
C ARG A 74 -1.54 8.54 12.17
N VAL A 75 -2.78 8.05 12.16
CA VAL A 75 -3.89 8.61 11.37
C VAL A 75 -5.03 8.94 12.31
N GLU A 76 -4.98 10.11 12.96
CA GLU A 76 -6.05 10.55 13.88
C GLU A 76 -7.40 10.64 13.15
N PHE A 77 -7.41 11.23 11.97
CA PHE A 77 -8.54 11.31 11.04
C PHE A 77 -8.03 11.44 9.61
N PHE A 78 -8.81 10.98 8.66
CA PHE A 78 -8.50 11.20 7.26
C PHE A 78 -8.93 12.60 6.82
N LYS A 79 -8.00 13.36 6.24
CA LYS A 79 -8.29 14.68 5.65
C LYS A 79 -8.90 14.57 4.25
N LYS A 80 -8.71 13.41 3.60
CA LYS A 80 -9.20 13.11 2.27
C LYS A 80 -9.65 11.64 2.24
N ASN A 81 -10.65 11.37 1.44
CA ASN A 81 -11.13 10.01 1.14
C ASN A 81 -10.81 9.58 -0.30
N LYS A 82 -9.96 10.34 -0.99
CA LYS A 82 -9.54 10.12 -2.37
C LYS A 82 -8.03 10.01 -2.46
N ILE A 83 -7.54 8.97 -3.13
CA ILE A 83 -6.12 8.79 -3.47
C ILE A 83 -5.86 9.38 -4.85
N SER A 84 -4.73 10.06 -5.03
CA SER A 84 -4.33 10.61 -6.33
C SER A 84 -4.03 9.50 -7.34
N LEU A 85 -4.38 9.75 -8.61
CA LEU A 85 -4.16 8.80 -9.70
C LEU A 85 -2.67 8.49 -9.88
N ASP A 86 -1.82 9.51 -9.78
CA ASP A 86 -0.38 9.40 -9.99
C ASP A 86 0.25 8.38 -9.04
N LYS A 87 0.00 8.51 -7.74
CA LYS A 87 0.52 7.58 -6.73
C LYS A 87 -0.08 6.18 -6.85
N ALA A 88 -1.38 6.09 -7.13
CA ALA A 88 -2.04 4.79 -7.27
C ALA A 88 -1.60 4.04 -8.55
N ALA A 89 -1.21 4.76 -9.61
CA ALA A 89 -0.70 4.15 -10.83
C ALA A 89 0.66 3.45 -10.64
N GLU A 90 1.45 3.91 -9.65
CA GLU A 90 2.78 3.36 -9.39
C GLU A 90 2.72 2.03 -8.63
N ILE A 91 1.69 1.82 -7.80
CA ILE A 91 1.62 0.65 -6.93
C ILE A 91 0.21 0.07 -6.83
N ARG A 92 0.10 -1.22 -7.11
CA ARG A 92 -1.18 -1.94 -7.04
C ARG A 92 -1.77 -2.03 -5.63
N THR A 93 -0.94 -2.10 -4.61
CA THR A 93 -1.38 -2.23 -3.20
C THR A 93 -2.07 -0.96 -2.68
N SER A 94 -2.01 0.16 -3.41
CA SER A 94 -2.79 1.36 -3.12
C SER A 94 -4.29 1.10 -2.99
N PHE A 95 -4.82 0.11 -3.74
CA PHE A 95 -6.22 -0.29 -3.66
C PHE A 95 -6.62 -0.82 -2.27
N MET A 96 -5.67 -1.29 -1.46
CA MET A 96 -5.96 -1.78 -0.11
C MET A 96 -6.39 -0.68 0.86
N PHE A 97 -6.10 0.60 0.57
CA PHE A 97 -6.60 1.72 1.38
C PHE A 97 -8.13 1.87 1.33
N LEU A 98 -8.79 1.15 0.42
CA LEU A 98 -10.25 1.02 0.43
C LEU A 98 -10.77 0.57 1.81
N ALA A 99 -10.09 -0.38 2.45
CA ALA A 99 -10.52 -0.93 3.73
C ALA A 99 -10.53 0.10 4.87
N PRO A 100 -9.42 0.81 5.21
CA PRO A 100 -9.43 1.79 6.29
C PRO A 100 -10.29 3.02 5.96
N LEU A 101 -10.36 3.45 4.71
CA LEU A 101 -11.22 4.58 4.32
C LEU A 101 -12.71 4.22 4.51
N LEU A 102 -13.15 3.04 4.05
CA LEU A 102 -14.53 2.60 4.26
C LEU A 102 -14.84 2.39 5.75
N ALA A 103 -13.93 1.73 6.48
CA ALA A 103 -14.16 1.43 7.89
C ALA A 103 -14.27 2.67 8.77
N ARG A 104 -13.51 3.73 8.47
CA ARG A 104 -13.43 4.92 9.32
C ARG A 104 -14.24 6.11 8.80
N GLU A 105 -14.34 6.25 7.46
CA GLU A 105 -15.00 7.39 6.82
C GLU A 105 -16.34 7.02 6.16
N GLY A 106 -16.63 5.72 5.99
CA GLY A 106 -17.81 5.25 5.28
C GLY A 106 -17.77 5.54 3.78
N LYS A 107 -16.69 6.12 3.26
CA LYS A 107 -16.53 6.50 1.86
C LYS A 107 -15.07 6.43 1.42
N ALA A 108 -14.85 5.92 0.19
CA ALA A 108 -13.53 5.88 -0.43
C ALA A 108 -13.63 6.15 -1.94
N ILE A 109 -12.66 6.89 -2.47
CA ILE A 109 -12.51 7.14 -3.91
C ILE A 109 -11.11 6.68 -4.29
N ILE A 110 -11.03 5.51 -4.94
CA ILE A 110 -9.77 4.83 -5.21
C ILE A 110 -9.62 4.63 -6.72
N PRO A 111 -8.48 5.02 -7.31
CA PRO A 111 -8.26 4.77 -8.72
C PRO A 111 -8.18 3.27 -9.02
N ASN A 112 -8.50 2.89 -10.25
CA ASN A 112 -8.21 1.55 -10.72
C ASN A 112 -6.70 1.28 -10.56
N PRO A 113 -6.31 0.23 -9.82
CA PRO A 113 -4.92 0.05 -9.41
C PRO A 113 -4.00 -0.18 -10.61
N GLY A 114 -2.96 0.62 -10.68
CA GLY A 114 -1.86 0.48 -11.62
C GLY A 114 -0.84 -0.60 -11.21
N GLY A 115 0.39 -0.40 -11.58
CA GLY A 115 1.53 -1.21 -11.15
C GLY A 115 1.83 -2.39 -12.07
N CYS A 116 2.24 -3.49 -11.53
CA CYS A 116 2.92 -4.60 -12.17
C CYS A 116 2.30 -5.11 -13.49
N ARG A 117 3.08 -5.09 -14.58
CA ARG A 117 2.68 -5.53 -15.94
C ARG A 117 2.80 -7.04 -16.17
N ILE A 118 2.93 -7.86 -15.13
CA ILE A 118 3.16 -9.30 -15.22
C ILE A 118 1.90 -10.10 -15.63
N GLY A 119 0.74 -9.46 -15.68
CA GLY A 119 -0.53 -10.09 -16.09
C GLY A 119 -1.75 -9.51 -15.40
N ALA A 120 -2.92 -9.96 -15.83
CA ALA A 120 -4.20 -9.56 -15.25
C ALA A 120 -4.28 -9.99 -13.78
N ARG A 121 -4.54 -9.05 -12.92
CA ARG A 121 -4.75 -9.27 -11.49
C ARG A 121 -6.06 -8.61 -11.08
N PRO A 122 -7.19 -9.24 -11.36
CA PRO A 122 -8.51 -8.67 -11.12
C PRO A 122 -8.70 -8.36 -9.63
N ILE A 123 -9.46 -7.31 -9.36
CA ILE A 123 -9.89 -6.89 -8.02
C ILE A 123 -11.34 -7.28 -7.75
N ASP A 124 -11.97 -7.94 -8.71
CA ASP A 124 -13.40 -8.29 -8.71
C ASP A 124 -13.80 -8.97 -7.41
N ARG A 125 -12.98 -9.91 -6.91
CA ARG A 125 -13.27 -10.61 -5.64
C ARG A 125 -13.37 -9.67 -4.44
N ILE A 126 -12.59 -8.56 -4.43
CA ILE A 126 -12.65 -7.56 -3.35
C ILE A 126 -13.93 -6.75 -3.52
N VAL A 127 -14.20 -6.30 -4.74
CA VAL A 127 -15.40 -5.53 -5.07
C VAL A 127 -16.68 -6.35 -4.78
N ASP A 128 -16.74 -7.59 -5.25
CA ASP A 128 -17.88 -8.48 -5.01
C ASP A 128 -18.08 -8.78 -3.52
N GLY A 129 -16.98 -9.01 -2.79
CA GLY A 129 -17.01 -9.21 -1.35
C GLY A 129 -17.58 -8.00 -0.61
N LEU A 130 -17.15 -6.79 -0.94
CA LEU A 130 -17.64 -5.56 -0.33
C LEU A 130 -19.12 -5.30 -0.71
N LYS A 131 -19.50 -5.53 -1.96
CA LYS A 131 -20.91 -5.44 -2.40
C LYS A 131 -21.80 -6.41 -1.62
N SER A 132 -21.33 -7.63 -1.38
CA SER A 132 -22.08 -8.62 -0.58
C SER A 132 -22.20 -8.22 0.90
N MET A 133 -21.34 -7.34 1.38
CA MET A 133 -21.40 -6.74 2.72
C MET A 133 -22.27 -5.47 2.76
N GLY A 134 -22.87 -5.07 1.64
CA GLY A 134 -23.76 -3.90 1.54
C GLY A 134 -23.03 -2.59 1.18
N VAL A 135 -21.79 -2.66 0.73
CA VAL A 135 -21.08 -1.48 0.23
C VAL A 135 -21.52 -1.19 -1.20
N ASP A 136 -21.92 0.03 -1.49
CA ASP A 136 -22.21 0.49 -2.84
C ASP A 136 -20.90 0.89 -3.53
N ILE A 137 -20.59 0.28 -4.67
CA ILE A 137 -19.33 0.49 -5.38
C ILE A 137 -19.59 0.57 -6.88
N ASP A 138 -19.24 1.71 -7.46
CA ASP A 138 -19.29 1.93 -8.90
C ASP A 138 -17.90 2.30 -9.44
N TYR A 139 -17.58 1.77 -10.62
CA TYR A 139 -16.41 2.20 -11.38
C TYR A 139 -16.84 3.22 -12.43
N VAL A 140 -16.30 4.42 -12.34
CA VAL A 140 -16.55 5.51 -13.27
C VAL A 140 -15.38 5.57 -14.26
N SER A 141 -15.64 5.17 -15.50
CA SER A 141 -14.60 5.09 -16.54
C SER A 141 -14.06 6.44 -16.98
N GLU A 142 -14.87 7.48 -16.84
CA GLU A 142 -14.54 8.86 -17.22
C GLU A 142 -13.41 9.46 -16.37
N ASP A 143 -13.37 9.13 -15.09
CA ASP A 143 -12.33 9.59 -14.18
C ASP A 143 -11.34 8.48 -13.76
N GLY A 144 -11.68 7.20 -14.01
CA GLY A 144 -10.84 6.06 -13.72
C GLY A 144 -10.85 5.61 -12.25
N TYR A 145 -11.88 5.99 -11.49
CA TYR A 145 -12.01 5.70 -10.06
C TYR A 145 -13.15 4.74 -9.74
N PHE A 146 -12.96 4.03 -8.63
CA PHE A 146 -14.03 3.38 -7.87
C PHE A 146 -14.54 4.36 -6.80
N HIS A 147 -15.86 4.49 -6.75
CA HIS A 147 -16.60 5.35 -5.82
C HIS A 147 -17.47 4.53 -4.90
#